data_edc178c6872c74f526817c97b6310fdd
#
_entry.id   edc178c6872c74f526817c97b6310fdd
#
_cell.length_a   1.000
_cell.length_b   1.000
_cell.length_c   1.000
_cell.angle_alpha   90.00
_cell.angle_beta   90.00
_cell.angle_gamma   90.00
#
_symmetry.space_group_name_H-M   'P 1'
#
loop_
_entity.id
_entity.type
_entity.pdbx_description
1 polymer ?
#
loop_
_entity_poly.entity_id
_entity_poly.type
_entity_poly.pdbx_seq_one_letter_code
_entity_poly.pdbx_strand_id
1 'polypeptide(L)'
;QSMSALDLQNFFCDLEAQKGPNTTIFRQADNGHFILPFEITAEGKLDPDMKAEYEAKKEDFPSLFLKKLAVESRGIPLIAWSIWRNSLKLAPEDEVVEAARDAAVADRGKTIWGKPFDKIVLPKMPPVLVQFLLLHDGLPPDMIYELLDFGKDQMVSLLHRLRKAGIVIAERGLWRVSWQGYPEV
;
A
#
# COMPACT_ATOMS: atom_id res chain seq x y z
N GLN A 1 -4.03 -5.88 -18.54
CA GLN A 1 -2.82 -6.67 -18.33
C GLN A 1 -2.37 -6.46 -16.89
N SER A 2 -2.14 -7.55 -16.13
CA SER A 2 -1.67 -7.45 -14.76
C SER A 2 -0.20 -7.02 -14.72
N MET A 3 0.14 -6.14 -13.77
CA MET A 3 1.53 -5.69 -13.55
C MET A 3 2.31 -6.74 -12.75
N SER A 4 3.50 -7.06 -13.23
CA SER A 4 4.46 -7.86 -12.47
C SER A 4 5.14 -7.01 -11.38
N ALA A 5 5.92 -7.64 -10.51
CA ALA A 5 6.73 -6.91 -9.53
C ALA A 5 7.74 -5.95 -10.18
N LEU A 6 8.27 -6.31 -11.35
CA LEU A 6 9.17 -5.45 -12.12
C LEU A 6 8.44 -4.25 -12.72
N ASP A 7 7.22 -4.46 -13.25
CA ASP A 7 6.40 -3.36 -13.76
C ASP A 7 6.04 -2.37 -12.65
N LEU A 8 5.71 -2.88 -11.44
CA LEU A 8 5.46 -2.04 -10.27
C LEU A 8 6.71 -1.27 -9.84
N GLN A 9 7.88 -1.89 -9.86
CA GLN A 9 9.14 -1.22 -9.60
C GLN A 9 9.34 -0.04 -10.55
N ASN A 10 9.25 -0.28 -11.85
CA ASN A 10 9.41 0.76 -12.87
C ASN A 10 8.39 1.88 -12.67
N PHE A 11 7.13 1.52 -12.46
CA PHE A 11 6.04 2.48 -12.20
C PHE A 11 6.33 3.38 -11.00
N PHE A 12 6.79 2.83 -9.87
CA PHE A 12 7.11 3.63 -8.68
C PHE A 12 8.39 4.44 -8.83
N CYS A 13 9.40 3.91 -9.54
CA CYS A 13 10.60 4.67 -9.87
C CYS A 13 10.27 5.87 -10.76
N ASP A 14 9.44 5.70 -11.79
CA ASP A 14 9.00 6.78 -12.66
C ASP A 14 8.23 7.87 -11.91
N LEU A 15 7.35 7.46 -10.96
CA LEU A 15 6.62 8.40 -10.12
C LEU A 15 7.55 9.22 -9.20
N GLU A 16 8.58 8.59 -8.65
CA GLU A 16 9.57 9.31 -7.82
C GLU A 16 10.43 10.24 -8.68
N ALA A 17 10.85 9.83 -9.86
CA ALA A 17 11.61 10.66 -10.80
C ALA A 17 10.87 11.94 -11.19
N GLN A 18 9.53 11.90 -11.26
CA GLN A 18 8.70 13.07 -11.57
C GLN A 18 8.67 14.12 -10.46
N LYS A 19 9.00 13.75 -9.22
CA LYS A 19 8.98 14.67 -8.07
C LYS A 19 10.20 15.60 -8.00
N GLY A 20 11.19 15.40 -8.87
CA GLY A 20 12.42 16.21 -8.92
C GLY A 20 13.57 15.59 -8.12
N PRO A 21 14.67 16.36 -7.91
CA PRO A 21 15.93 15.84 -7.41
C PRO A 21 15.95 15.43 -5.92
N ASN A 22 14.86 15.58 -5.19
CA ASN A 22 14.79 15.13 -3.80
C ASN A 22 14.69 13.61 -3.76
N THR A 23 15.81 12.97 -3.52
CA THR A 23 15.89 11.51 -3.45
C THR A 23 15.13 11.00 -2.23
N THR A 24 13.97 10.40 -2.46
CA THR A 24 13.23 9.69 -1.40
C THR A 24 13.74 8.25 -1.34
N ILE A 25 14.17 7.82 -0.17
CA ILE A 25 14.66 6.47 0.07
C ILE A 25 13.53 5.64 0.69
N PHE A 26 13.19 4.51 0.08
CA PHE A 26 12.17 3.59 0.58
C PHE A 26 12.82 2.36 1.17
N ARG A 27 12.54 2.09 2.46
CA ARG A 27 13.07 0.94 3.20
C ARG A 27 11.96 0.08 3.79
N GLN A 28 12.20 -1.21 3.90
CA GLN A 28 11.34 -2.13 4.64
C GLN A 28 11.52 -1.92 6.14
N ALA A 29 10.40 -1.81 6.88
CA ALA A 29 10.43 -1.51 8.31
C ALA A 29 10.89 -2.70 9.18
N ASP A 30 10.86 -3.93 8.63
CA ASP A 30 11.21 -5.16 9.33
C ASP A 30 12.70 -5.49 9.28
N ASN A 31 13.37 -5.18 8.18
CA ASN A 31 14.76 -5.59 7.94
C ASN A 31 15.67 -4.45 7.45
N GLY A 32 15.10 -3.27 7.17
CA GLY A 32 15.84 -2.10 6.66
C GLY A 32 16.31 -2.22 5.20
N HIS A 33 15.92 -3.28 4.47
CA HIS A 33 16.27 -3.43 3.06
C HIS A 33 15.59 -2.38 2.19
N PHE A 34 16.22 -2.04 1.07
CA PHE A 34 15.68 -1.06 0.14
C PHE A 34 14.51 -1.66 -0.66
N ILE A 35 13.42 -0.92 -0.77
CA ILE A 35 12.23 -1.36 -1.52
C ILE A 35 12.37 -1.04 -2.99
N LEU A 36 12.82 0.19 -3.31
CA LEU A 36 13.09 0.64 -4.68
C LEU A 36 14.59 0.84 -4.87
N PRO A 37 15.10 0.54 -6.08
CA PRO A 37 16.43 0.99 -6.44
C PRO A 37 16.44 2.52 -6.46
N PHE A 38 17.49 3.12 -5.96
CA PHE A 38 17.71 4.54 -6.18
C PHE A 38 18.98 4.74 -6.99
N GLU A 39 18.92 5.63 -7.97
CA GLU A 39 20.08 5.99 -8.73
C GLU A 39 20.96 6.85 -7.84
N ILE A 40 22.17 6.38 -7.62
CA ILE A 40 23.23 7.22 -7.08
C ILE A 40 23.59 8.15 -8.23
N THR A 41 22.91 9.31 -8.28
CA THR A 41 23.21 10.31 -9.30
C THR A 41 24.69 10.64 -9.22
N ALA A 42 25.35 10.68 -10.37
CA ALA A 42 26.78 10.84 -10.53
C ALA A 42 27.35 12.17 -9.95
N GLU A 43 26.52 13.03 -9.42
CA GLU A 43 26.86 14.33 -8.84
C GLU A 43 27.31 14.29 -7.37
N GLY A 44 27.57 13.11 -6.84
CA GLY A 44 28.49 13.01 -5.67
C GLY A 44 27.94 13.43 -4.32
N LYS A 45 26.64 13.56 -4.12
CA LYS A 45 26.05 14.01 -2.84
C LYS A 45 25.54 12.92 -1.91
N LEU A 46 25.72 11.65 -2.26
CA LEU A 46 25.42 10.58 -1.30
C LEU A 46 26.65 10.37 -0.40
N ASP A 47 26.39 10.44 0.91
CA ASP A 47 27.33 10.06 1.94
C ASP A 47 27.95 8.68 1.59
N PRO A 48 29.30 8.52 1.61
CA PRO A 48 29.96 7.25 1.35
C PRO A 48 29.42 6.11 2.20
N ASP A 49 29.01 6.39 3.45
CA ASP A 49 28.42 5.41 4.36
C ASP A 49 27.07 4.92 3.87
N MET A 50 26.22 5.79 3.32
CA MET A 50 24.94 5.40 2.71
C MET A 50 25.12 4.56 1.46
N LYS A 51 26.17 4.82 0.67
CA LYS A 51 26.50 4.01 -0.50
C LYS A 51 26.92 2.61 -0.09
N ALA A 52 27.78 2.49 0.92
CA ALA A 52 28.20 1.22 1.45
C ALA A 52 27.04 0.43 2.06
N GLU A 53 26.15 1.12 2.78
CA GLU A 53 24.93 0.51 3.32
C GLU A 53 23.97 0.04 2.22
N TYR A 54 23.79 0.82 1.15
CA TYR A 54 22.98 0.41 0.01
C TYR A 54 23.53 -0.84 -0.64
N GLU A 55 24.84 -0.90 -0.92
CA GLU A 55 25.46 -2.07 -1.51
C GLU A 55 25.39 -3.31 -0.60
N ALA A 56 25.42 -3.09 0.72
CA ALA A 56 25.32 -4.18 1.71
C ALA A 56 23.87 -4.69 1.89
N LYS A 57 22.88 -3.83 1.74
CA LYS A 57 21.47 -4.15 2.01
C LYS A 57 20.57 -4.15 0.78
N LYS A 58 21.12 -3.92 -0.42
CA LYS A 58 20.32 -4.06 -1.63
C LYS A 58 19.96 -5.53 -1.80
N GLU A 59 18.66 -5.78 -1.92
CA GLU A 59 18.16 -7.07 -2.38
C GLU A 59 18.27 -7.16 -3.90
N ASP A 60 18.21 -8.40 -4.43
CA ASP A 60 17.99 -8.57 -5.87
C ASP A 60 16.64 -7.97 -6.24
N PHE A 61 16.66 -6.92 -7.03
CA PHE A 61 15.45 -6.26 -7.50
C PHE A 61 14.71 -7.08 -8.57
N PRO A 62 13.37 -7.08 -8.56
CA PRO A 62 12.47 -6.37 -7.64
C PRO A 62 12.49 -6.96 -6.21
N SER A 63 12.43 -6.07 -5.20
CA SER A 63 12.48 -6.43 -3.79
C SER A 63 11.37 -7.39 -3.39
N LEU A 64 11.56 -8.11 -2.28
CA LEU A 64 10.55 -9.01 -1.72
C LEU A 64 9.23 -8.25 -1.41
N PHE A 65 9.34 -7.00 -0.98
CA PHE A 65 8.19 -6.14 -0.75
C PHE A 65 7.36 -5.95 -2.02
N LEU A 66 7.99 -5.64 -3.16
CA LEU A 66 7.30 -5.47 -4.45
C LEU A 66 6.74 -6.78 -4.98
N LYS A 67 7.45 -7.90 -4.75
CA LYS A 67 6.92 -9.24 -5.09
C LYS A 67 5.63 -9.54 -4.33
N LYS A 68 5.61 -9.28 -3.01
CA LYS A 68 4.39 -9.41 -2.20
C LYS A 68 3.30 -8.45 -2.66
N LEU A 69 3.65 -7.19 -2.94
CA LEU A 69 2.69 -6.19 -3.43
C LEU A 69 2.03 -6.61 -4.74
N ALA A 70 2.79 -7.17 -5.69
CA ALA A 70 2.25 -7.69 -6.94
C ALA A 70 1.24 -8.83 -6.71
N VAL A 71 1.54 -9.73 -5.78
CA VAL A 71 0.63 -10.83 -5.41
C VAL A 71 -0.64 -10.28 -4.76
N GLU A 72 -0.52 -9.46 -3.72
CA GLU A 72 -1.66 -8.91 -2.96
C GLU A 72 -2.56 -8.02 -3.84
N SER A 73 -1.98 -7.26 -4.76
CA SER A 73 -2.75 -6.44 -5.69
C SER A 73 -3.28 -7.21 -6.91
N ARG A 74 -2.93 -8.50 -7.06
CA ARG A 74 -3.16 -9.29 -8.27
C ARG A 74 -2.66 -8.58 -9.55
N GLY A 75 -1.66 -7.76 -9.42
CA GLY A 75 -1.11 -6.95 -10.50
C GLY A 75 -2.04 -5.81 -10.99
N ILE A 76 -3.07 -5.44 -10.24
CA ILE A 76 -3.96 -4.32 -10.58
C ILE A 76 -3.32 -3.02 -10.10
N PRO A 77 -2.98 -2.07 -11.01
CA PRO A 77 -2.18 -0.88 -10.68
C PRO A 77 -2.79 -0.02 -9.58
N LEU A 78 -4.11 0.21 -9.63
CA LEU A 78 -4.80 1.05 -8.66
C LEU A 78 -4.79 0.42 -7.25
N ILE A 79 -4.95 -0.89 -7.17
CA ILE A 79 -4.88 -1.63 -5.91
C ILE A 79 -3.44 -1.60 -5.38
N ALA A 80 -2.46 -1.88 -6.24
CA ALA A 80 -1.04 -1.81 -5.87
C ALA A 80 -0.67 -0.43 -5.34
N TRP A 81 -1.09 0.64 -6.01
CA TRP A 81 -0.88 2.02 -5.57
C TRP A 81 -1.49 2.30 -4.20
N SER A 82 -2.71 1.83 -3.98
CA SER A 82 -3.40 2.05 -2.72
C SER A 82 -2.77 1.29 -1.55
N ILE A 83 -2.40 0.01 -1.76
CA ILE A 83 -1.66 -0.78 -0.76
C ILE A 83 -0.31 -0.11 -0.47
N TRP A 84 0.42 0.29 -1.51
CA TRP A 84 1.68 1.01 -1.41
C TRP A 84 1.54 2.23 -0.50
N ARG A 85 0.61 3.15 -0.79
CA ARG A 85 0.40 4.37 0.00
C ARG A 85 0.08 4.09 1.46
N ASN A 86 -0.73 3.08 1.74
CA ASN A 86 -1.12 2.75 3.11
C ASN A 86 -0.03 2.03 3.90
N SER A 87 0.87 1.33 3.23
CA SER A 87 2.01 0.67 3.87
C SER A 87 3.13 1.66 4.24
N LEU A 88 3.18 2.82 3.58
CA LEU A 88 4.23 3.79 3.81
C LEU A 88 4.00 4.59 5.09
N LYS A 89 5.05 4.73 5.89
CA LYS A 89 5.09 5.60 7.07
C LYS A 89 6.36 6.44 7.05
N LEU A 90 6.25 7.65 7.58
CA LEU A 90 7.44 8.44 7.89
C LEU A 90 8.25 7.72 8.97
N ALA A 91 9.56 8.00 9.01
CA ALA A 91 10.40 7.55 10.11
C ALA A 91 9.75 7.91 11.46
N PRO A 92 9.87 7.08 12.49
CA PRO A 92 9.43 7.41 13.83
C PRO A 92 9.99 8.77 14.26
N GLU A 93 9.22 9.55 15.00
CA GLU A 93 9.62 10.90 15.45
C GLU A 93 10.95 10.89 16.23
N ASP A 94 11.26 9.80 16.90
CA ASP A 94 12.50 9.59 17.66
C ASP A 94 13.74 9.59 16.76
N GLU A 95 13.69 8.99 15.56
CA GLU A 95 14.78 9.03 14.59
C GLU A 95 14.92 10.42 13.93
N VAL A 96 13.82 11.14 13.78
CA VAL A 96 13.85 12.51 13.24
C VAL A 96 14.51 13.47 14.23
N VAL A 97 14.33 13.27 15.53
CA VAL A 97 14.92 14.11 16.58
C VAL A 97 16.45 13.89 16.69
N GLU A 98 16.94 12.66 16.56
CA GLU A 98 18.39 12.40 16.53
C GLU A 98 19.02 12.91 15.23
N ALA A 99 18.39 12.67 14.10
CA ALA A 99 18.86 13.16 12.80
C ALA A 99 18.85 14.71 12.71
N ALA A 100 17.94 15.40 13.39
CA ALA A 100 17.89 16.86 13.42
C ALA A 100 18.94 17.49 14.35
N ARG A 101 19.54 16.72 15.27
CA ARG A 101 20.62 17.20 16.14
C ARG A 101 21.96 17.30 15.43
N ASP A 102 22.19 16.49 14.40
CA ASP A 102 23.37 16.58 13.55
C ASP A 102 23.06 17.45 12.33
N ALA A 103 23.46 18.73 12.38
CA ALA A 103 23.24 19.70 11.29
C ALA A 103 23.87 19.28 9.93
N ALA A 104 24.65 18.20 9.91
CA ALA A 104 25.19 17.55 8.70
C ALA A 104 24.17 16.65 7.97
N VAL A 105 22.99 16.40 8.57
CA VAL A 105 21.98 15.44 8.06
C VAL A 105 20.95 16.09 7.13
N ALA A 106 20.97 17.41 6.99
CA ALA A 106 20.00 18.16 6.17
C ALA A 106 20.00 17.78 4.66
N ASP A 107 21.05 17.10 4.20
CA ASP A 107 21.20 16.66 2.79
C ASP A 107 20.95 15.15 2.59
N ARG A 108 20.58 14.41 3.64
CA ARG A 108 20.17 13.01 3.53
C ARG A 108 18.72 12.95 3.03
N GLY A 109 18.50 12.27 1.92
CA GLY A 109 17.18 12.11 1.32
C GLY A 109 16.14 11.60 2.33
N LYS A 110 14.90 12.01 2.17
CA LYS A 110 13.79 11.63 3.06
C LYS A 110 13.60 10.10 3.05
N THR A 111 13.79 9.46 4.19
CA THR A 111 13.56 8.01 4.33
C THR A 111 12.08 7.74 4.66
N ILE A 112 11.47 6.87 3.88
CA ILE A 112 10.09 6.39 4.09
C ILE A 112 10.14 4.89 4.32
N TRP A 113 9.46 4.45 5.38
CA TRP A 113 9.42 3.05 5.80
C TRP A 113 8.17 2.35 5.30
N GLY A 114 8.35 1.26 4.56
CA GLY A 114 7.28 0.35 4.15
C GLY A 114 7.03 -0.72 5.21
N LYS A 115 5.83 -0.72 5.80
CA LYS A 115 5.41 -1.79 6.70
C LYS A 115 4.95 -3.02 5.92
N PRO A 116 5.15 -4.24 6.49
CA PRO A 116 4.49 -5.42 5.96
C PRO A 116 2.99 -5.20 5.83
N PHE A 117 2.39 -5.79 4.79
CA PHE A 117 0.95 -5.70 4.60
C PHE A 117 0.24 -6.50 5.70
N ASP A 118 -0.64 -5.84 6.43
CA ASP A 118 -1.51 -6.52 7.38
C ASP A 118 -2.50 -7.37 6.57
N LYS A 119 -2.50 -8.67 6.82
CA LYS A 119 -3.48 -9.56 6.22
C LYS A 119 -4.87 -9.17 6.72
N ILE A 120 -5.74 -8.79 5.80
CA ILE A 120 -7.12 -8.49 6.14
C ILE A 120 -7.78 -9.80 6.58
N VAL A 121 -8.14 -9.89 7.87
CA VAL A 121 -8.92 -11.02 8.35
C VAL A 121 -10.37 -10.77 7.96
N LEU A 122 -10.81 -11.48 6.93
CA LEU A 122 -12.20 -11.39 6.47
C LEU A 122 -13.14 -11.94 7.55
N PRO A 123 -14.15 -11.18 7.96
CA PRO A 123 -15.27 -11.76 8.67
C PRO A 123 -15.94 -12.79 7.74
N LYS A 124 -16.46 -13.90 8.28
CA LYS A 124 -17.25 -14.86 7.51
C LYS A 124 -18.34 -14.12 6.74
N MET A 125 -18.17 -14.03 5.44
CA MET A 125 -18.95 -13.17 4.55
C MET A 125 -19.71 -14.05 3.56
N PRO A 126 -20.99 -13.76 3.29
CA PRO A 126 -21.67 -14.37 2.15
C PRO A 126 -20.97 -13.88 0.86
N PRO A 127 -20.33 -14.76 0.07
CA PRO A 127 -19.68 -14.33 -1.19
C PRO A 127 -20.65 -13.59 -2.11
N VAL A 128 -21.92 -13.96 -2.04
CA VAL A 128 -23.01 -13.37 -2.82
C VAL A 128 -23.18 -11.87 -2.59
N LEU A 129 -23.03 -11.38 -1.34
CA LEU A 129 -23.14 -9.94 -1.06
C LEU A 129 -22.07 -9.14 -1.83
N VAL A 130 -20.84 -9.61 -1.81
CA VAL A 130 -19.74 -8.90 -2.47
C VAL A 130 -19.89 -8.97 -3.99
N GLN A 131 -20.32 -10.10 -4.52
CA GLN A 131 -20.62 -10.25 -5.96
C GLN A 131 -21.70 -9.26 -6.40
N PHE A 132 -22.79 -9.10 -5.64
CA PHE A 132 -23.82 -8.11 -5.96
C PHE A 132 -23.29 -6.68 -5.90
N LEU A 133 -22.52 -6.33 -4.86
CA LEU A 133 -21.93 -5.00 -4.74
C LEU A 133 -20.95 -4.69 -5.89
N LEU A 134 -20.20 -5.70 -6.37
CA LEU A 134 -19.31 -5.56 -7.52
C LEU A 134 -20.08 -5.45 -8.83
N LEU A 135 -21.09 -6.31 -9.02
CA LEU A 135 -21.87 -6.36 -10.26
C LEU A 135 -22.62 -5.05 -10.53
N HIS A 136 -23.11 -4.41 -9.46
CA HIS A 136 -23.92 -3.18 -9.56
C HIS A 136 -23.14 -1.91 -9.27
N ASP A 137 -21.83 -1.98 -9.08
CA ASP A 137 -20.99 -0.83 -8.67
C ASP A 137 -21.54 -0.14 -7.41
N GLY A 138 -22.09 -0.92 -6.51
CA GLY A 138 -22.70 -0.48 -5.27
C GLY A 138 -24.23 -0.56 -5.27
N LEU A 139 -24.76 -0.78 -4.08
CA LEU A 139 -26.21 -0.92 -3.86
C LEU A 139 -26.66 -0.07 -2.65
N PRO A 140 -27.87 0.50 -2.71
CA PRO A 140 -28.48 1.12 -1.55
C PRO A 140 -28.90 0.04 -0.53
N PRO A 141 -28.93 0.38 0.77
CA PRO A 141 -29.26 -0.58 1.83
C PRO A 141 -30.56 -1.37 1.58
N ASP A 142 -31.60 -0.68 1.12
CA ASP A 142 -32.91 -1.30 0.90
C ASP A 142 -32.86 -2.41 -0.17
N MET A 143 -32.13 -2.18 -1.27
CA MET A 143 -31.95 -3.20 -2.31
C MET A 143 -31.12 -4.38 -1.80
N ILE A 144 -30.14 -4.14 -0.93
CA ILE A 144 -29.35 -5.24 -0.32
C ILE A 144 -30.27 -6.12 0.53
N TYR A 145 -31.20 -5.53 1.28
CA TYR A 145 -32.14 -6.28 2.12
C TYR A 145 -33.16 -7.08 1.30
N GLU A 146 -33.55 -6.58 0.14
CA GLU A 146 -34.48 -7.26 -0.76
C GLU A 146 -33.83 -8.42 -1.53
N LEU A 147 -32.57 -8.24 -1.93
CA LEU A 147 -31.83 -9.24 -2.72
C LEU A 147 -31.30 -10.41 -1.90
N LEU A 148 -31.04 -10.17 -0.62
CA LEU A 148 -30.45 -11.16 0.26
C LEU A 148 -31.46 -11.46 1.39
N ASP A 149 -31.86 -12.72 1.49
CA ASP A 149 -32.78 -13.19 2.53
C ASP A 149 -32.13 -13.23 3.92
N PHE A 150 -31.59 -12.08 4.33
CA PHE A 150 -31.02 -11.84 5.65
C PHE A 150 -31.89 -10.83 6.42
N GLY A 151 -32.09 -11.08 7.70
CA GLY A 151 -32.75 -10.10 8.56
C GLY A 151 -32.02 -8.74 8.53
N LYS A 152 -32.79 -7.62 8.47
CA LYS A 152 -32.23 -6.26 8.38
C LYS A 152 -31.12 -6.00 9.40
N ASP A 153 -31.32 -6.38 10.67
CA ASP A 153 -30.34 -6.16 11.74
C ASP A 153 -29.06 -6.95 11.54
N GLN A 154 -29.16 -8.16 11.01
CA GLN A 154 -28.01 -9.01 10.70
C GLN A 154 -27.21 -8.41 9.55
N MET A 155 -27.91 -7.90 8.50
CA MET A 155 -27.27 -7.26 7.36
C MET A 155 -26.60 -5.96 7.75
N VAL A 156 -27.23 -5.11 8.55
CA VAL A 156 -26.63 -3.87 9.08
C VAL A 156 -25.36 -4.19 9.85
N SER A 157 -25.44 -5.15 10.79
CA SER A 157 -24.27 -5.59 11.54
C SER A 157 -23.14 -6.11 10.65
N LEU A 158 -23.47 -6.88 9.60
CA LEU A 158 -22.51 -7.40 8.64
C LEU A 158 -21.84 -6.27 7.85
N LEU A 159 -22.62 -5.36 7.29
CA LEU A 159 -22.11 -4.20 6.53
C LEU A 159 -21.19 -3.32 7.40
N HIS A 160 -21.56 -3.08 8.65
CA HIS A 160 -20.70 -2.34 9.58
C HIS A 160 -19.38 -3.08 9.88
N ARG A 161 -19.41 -4.40 10.05
CA ARG A 161 -18.20 -5.21 10.26
C ARG A 161 -17.32 -5.19 9.02
N LEU A 162 -17.89 -5.30 7.83
CA LEU A 162 -17.17 -5.23 6.56
C LEU A 162 -16.55 -3.83 6.35
N ARG A 163 -17.30 -2.77 6.73
CA ARG A 163 -16.78 -1.40 6.68
C ARG A 163 -15.61 -1.21 7.67
N LYS A 164 -15.73 -1.75 8.89
CA LYS A 164 -14.65 -1.70 9.88
C LYS A 164 -13.41 -2.47 9.43
N ALA A 165 -13.62 -3.58 8.71
CA ALA A 165 -12.53 -4.35 8.07
C ALA A 165 -11.98 -3.68 6.79
N GLY A 166 -12.53 -2.56 6.35
CA GLY A 166 -12.09 -1.85 5.15
C GLY A 166 -12.53 -2.50 3.83
N ILE A 167 -13.38 -3.52 3.86
CA ILE A 167 -13.81 -4.28 2.67
C ILE A 167 -14.86 -3.53 1.87
N VAL A 168 -15.79 -2.85 2.56
CA VAL A 168 -16.82 -2.03 1.92
C VAL A 168 -16.76 -0.61 2.43
N ILE A 169 -17.23 0.31 1.61
CA ILE A 169 -17.41 1.72 1.94
C ILE A 169 -18.86 2.11 1.73
N ALA A 170 -19.33 3.07 2.52
CA ALA A 170 -20.62 3.71 2.30
C ALA A 170 -20.36 5.10 1.71
N GLU A 171 -20.76 5.31 0.48
CA GLU A 171 -20.56 6.56 -0.24
C GLU A 171 -21.82 6.94 -1.01
N ARG A 172 -22.28 8.19 -0.85
CA ARG A 172 -23.47 8.73 -1.53
C ARG A 172 -24.73 7.87 -1.37
N GLY A 173 -24.88 7.24 -0.19
CA GLY A 173 -26.04 6.38 0.10
C GLY A 173 -25.94 4.96 -0.48
N LEU A 174 -24.85 4.61 -1.12
CA LEU A 174 -24.57 3.28 -1.66
C LEU A 174 -23.50 2.59 -0.85
N TRP A 175 -23.64 1.28 -0.68
CA TRP A 175 -22.57 0.39 -0.21
C TRP A 175 -21.79 -0.13 -1.41
N ARG A 176 -20.48 0.05 -1.40
CA ARG A 176 -19.58 -0.39 -2.47
C ARG A 176 -18.45 -1.24 -1.90
N VAL A 177 -17.89 -2.11 -2.71
CA VAL A 177 -16.63 -2.77 -2.36
C VAL A 177 -15.52 -1.72 -2.41
N SER A 178 -14.73 -1.66 -1.35
CA SER A 178 -13.55 -0.80 -1.33
C SER A 178 -12.45 -1.43 -2.19
N TRP A 179 -11.48 -0.64 -2.61
CA TRP A 179 -10.30 -1.17 -3.31
C TRP A 179 -9.52 -2.20 -2.46
N GLN A 180 -9.55 -2.10 -1.13
CA GLN A 180 -8.95 -3.08 -0.20
C GLN A 180 -9.69 -4.41 -0.19
N GLY A 181 -10.98 -4.40 -0.47
CA GLY A 181 -11.80 -5.60 -0.54
C GLY A 181 -11.67 -6.39 -1.84
N TYR A 182 -11.16 -5.77 -2.92
CA TYR A 182 -11.03 -6.43 -4.22
C TYR A 182 -10.12 -7.67 -4.23
N PRO A 183 -8.96 -7.69 -3.57
CA PRO A 183 -8.10 -8.87 -3.57
C PRO A 183 -8.71 -10.10 -2.91
N GLU A 184 -9.71 -9.90 -2.07
CA GLU A 184 -10.33 -10.94 -1.27
C GLU A 184 -11.57 -11.57 -1.93
N VAL A 185 -11.98 -11.04 -3.10
CA VAL A 185 -13.08 -11.52 -3.94
C VAL A 185 -12.53 -12.34 -5.10
#